data_16c1c2a6016a716ef7ea3fa1fb8074df
#
_entry.id   16c1c2a6016a716ef7ea3fa1fb8074df
#
_cell.length_a   1.000
_cell.length_b   1.000
_cell.length_c   1.000
_cell.angle_alpha   90.00
_cell.angle_beta   90.00
_cell.angle_gamma   90.00
#
_symmetry.space_group_name_H-M   'P 1'
#
loop_
_entity.id
_entity.type
_entity.pdbx_description
1 polymer ?
#
loop_
_entity_poly.entity_id
_entity_poly.type
_entity_poly.pdbx_seq_one_letter_code
_entity_poly.pdbx_strand_id
1 'polypeptide(L)'
;MSRDLQLGLFPTEPVADLMPDLVPDEVDIYILNLSGGKDGPRAAAVALDAARAVGVEDRVYTIHASLGPLEWPAVTVDGVRYPGSSELAALHSRALGVPPERHIEVRRTHELQGERVPYDLLTYIAERGDWPWKGVLPCRSDWKTGLIYGAFSAMVRARKKELGRPVVCANVLGIRADESPDRKKRPALRTTTDNTFRVVHEWSPAHQVTTQEVKDWTDEQGLPHQWCYDSHPGAGDWKGSSRCSCSLCVLANRRDLLLAVRRRPRLAELYALVERVRGVPFNPNTSMAELIERAARPGAPDPGVVTEDEGPEFDALENAVQAALKKPAKRARYVRPVPGADALPGSCDGCASAGPDQEA
;
A
#
# COMPACT_ATOMS: atom_id res chain seq x y z
N MET A 1 29.45 2.23 -8.46
CA MET A 1 29.78 3.48 -7.78
C MET A 1 28.52 3.98 -7.12
N SER A 2 28.40 3.80 -5.80
CA SER A 2 27.27 4.30 -5.01
C SER A 2 27.39 5.83 -4.96
N ARG A 3 26.53 6.55 -5.65
CA ARG A 3 26.33 7.98 -5.37
C ARG A 3 25.44 8.02 -4.13
N ASP A 4 25.99 8.53 -3.03
CA ASP A 4 25.20 8.92 -1.88
C ASP A 4 24.21 10.01 -2.33
N LEU A 5 22.96 9.62 -2.53
CA LEU A 5 21.85 10.52 -2.82
C LEU A 5 21.50 11.24 -1.51
N GLN A 6 22.20 12.33 -1.21
CA GLN A 6 21.72 13.30 -0.23
C GLN A 6 20.74 14.23 -0.95
N LEU A 7 19.45 14.11 -0.59
CA LEU A 7 18.43 15.05 -1.02
C LEU A 7 18.77 16.43 -0.43
N GLY A 8 18.98 17.42 -1.29
CA GLY A 8 19.18 18.80 -0.87
C GLY A 8 17.94 19.34 -0.12
N LEU A 9 18.18 20.24 0.82
CA LEU A 9 17.14 20.99 1.52
C LEU A 9 16.29 21.74 0.49
N PHE A 10 14.98 21.42 0.46
CA PHE A 10 14.02 22.06 -0.45
C PHE A 10 13.44 23.31 0.19
N PRO A 11 13.21 24.40 -0.57
CA PRO A 11 12.35 25.47 -0.12
C PRO A 11 10.92 24.96 -0.18
N THR A 12 10.42 24.45 0.93
CA THR A 12 8.99 24.23 1.13
C THR A 12 8.38 25.53 1.63
N GLU A 13 7.20 25.88 1.12
CA GLU A 13 6.39 26.92 1.77
C GLU A 13 6.28 26.59 3.27
N PRO A 14 6.24 27.59 4.16
CA PRO A 14 6.25 27.35 5.58
C PRO A 14 5.10 26.42 5.96
N VAL A 15 5.43 25.25 6.52
CA VAL A 15 4.49 24.20 6.93
C VAL A 15 3.41 24.73 7.89
N ALA A 16 3.72 25.79 8.61
CA ALA A 16 2.80 26.47 9.54
C ALA A 16 1.52 26.99 8.85
N ASP A 17 1.58 27.42 7.59
CA ASP A 17 0.40 27.92 6.85
C ASP A 17 -0.50 26.78 6.35
N LEU A 18 0.01 25.56 6.29
CA LEU A 18 -0.73 24.39 5.83
C LEU A 18 -1.45 23.66 6.97
N MET A 19 -1.15 23.97 8.27
CA MET A 19 -1.57 23.11 9.37
C MET A 19 -1.71 23.85 10.72
N PRO A 20 -2.80 24.60 10.93
CA PRO A 20 -3.01 25.28 12.22
C PRO A 20 -3.18 24.33 13.43
N ASP A 21 -3.50 23.06 13.19
CA ASP A 21 -3.87 22.09 14.24
C ASP A 21 -2.78 21.04 14.55
N LEU A 22 -1.64 21.02 13.84
CA LEU A 22 -0.51 20.14 14.16
C LEU A 22 0.73 20.97 14.46
N VAL A 23 1.16 20.93 15.70
CA VAL A 23 2.37 21.61 16.18
C VAL A 23 3.52 20.59 16.07
N PRO A 24 4.47 20.76 15.12
CA PRO A 24 5.46 19.71 14.81
C PRO A 24 6.34 19.31 16.00
N ASP A 25 6.72 20.21 16.88
CA ASP A 25 7.56 19.94 18.07
C ASP A 25 6.80 19.18 19.17
N GLU A 26 5.48 19.25 19.19
CA GLU A 26 4.63 18.47 20.12
C GLU A 26 4.45 17.00 19.68
N VAL A 27 4.77 16.65 18.43
CA VAL A 27 4.66 15.28 17.96
C VAL A 27 5.79 14.43 18.54
N ASP A 28 5.43 13.38 19.25
CA ASP A 28 6.37 12.44 19.88
C ASP A 28 6.84 11.34 18.94
N ILE A 29 6.01 10.97 17.92
CA ILE A 29 6.31 9.91 16.97
C ILE A 29 5.70 10.27 15.61
N TYR A 30 6.53 10.34 14.57
CA TYR A 30 6.10 10.41 13.17
C TYR A 30 6.21 9.03 12.53
N ILE A 31 5.14 8.56 11.89
CA ILE A 31 5.12 7.33 11.08
C ILE A 31 4.84 7.68 9.63
N LEU A 32 5.86 7.59 8.79
CA LEU A 32 5.78 7.89 7.37
C LEU A 32 5.48 6.59 6.59
N ASN A 33 4.32 6.50 5.96
CA ASN A 33 3.91 5.30 5.25
C ASN A 33 4.50 5.27 3.84
N LEU A 34 5.42 4.32 3.59
CA LEU A 34 6.05 4.08 2.31
C LEU A 34 5.59 2.75 1.73
N SER A 35 4.94 2.77 0.59
CA SER A 35 4.39 1.57 -0.06
C SER A 35 5.16 1.15 -1.33
N GLY A 36 6.30 1.77 -1.61
CA GLY A 36 6.98 1.65 -2.90
C GLY A 36 6.26 2.38 -4.04
N GLY A 37 5.12 3.04 -3.78
CA GLY A 37 4.43 3.90 -4.75
C GLY A 37 4.98 5.33 -4.73
N LYS A 38 4.61 6.13 -5.75
CA LYS A 38 5.11 7.50 -5.96
C LYS A 38 4.68 8.53 -4.92
N ASP A 39 3.50 8.34 -4.30
CA ASP A 39 2.85 9.38 -3.48
C ASP A 39 3.41 9.42 -2.04
N GLY A 40 3.84 8.26 -1.51
CA GLY A 40 4.42 8.13 -0.18
C GLY A 40 5.68 8.97 0.03
N PRO A 41 6.70 8.89 -0.85
CA PRO A 41 7.93 9.66 -0.70
C PRO A 41 7.70 11.18 -0.66
N ARG A 42 6.82 11.72 -1.50
CA ARG A 42 6.50 13.15 -1.51
C ARG A 42 5.87 13.61 -0.18
N ALA A 43 4.90 12.84 0.33
CA ALA A 43 4.28 13.12 1.62
C ALA A 43 5.28 12.99 2.77
N ALA A 44 6.14 11.96 2.72
CA ALA A 44 7.17 11.73 3.71
C ALA A 44 8.22 12.85 3.75
N ALA A 45 8.62 13.38 2.59
CA ALA A 45 9.57 14.49 2.50
C ALA A 45 9.03 15.73 3.23
N VAL A 46 7.78 16.12 2.96
CA VAL A 46 7.15 17.28 3.64
C VAL A 46 7.10 17.10 5.15
N ALA A 47 6.71 15.91 5.62
CA ALA A 47 6.62 15.64 7.04
C ALA A 47 7.99 15.61 7.74
N LEU A 48 8.99 15.08 7.04
CA LEU A 48 10.36 15.04 7.54
C LEU A 48 10.98 16.45 7.61
N ASP A 49 10.73 17.30 6.62
CA ASP A 49 11.19 18.68 6.61
C ASP A 49 10.54 19.49 7.77
N ALA A 50 9.24 19.25 8.04
CA ALA A 50 8.57 19.82 9.19
C ALA A 50 9.23 19.39 10.53
N ALA A 51 9.55 18.10 10.66
CA ALA A 51 10.23 17.58 11.86
C ALA A 51 11.66 18.16 12.01
N ARG A 52 12.41 18.27 10.90
CA ARG A 52 13.75 18.87 10.86
C ARG A 52 13.74 20.36 11.25
N ALA A 53 12.76 21.10 10.75
CA ALA A 53 12.64 22.54 11.04
C ALA A 53 12.56 22.86 12.55
N VAL A 54 12.07 21.91 13.34
CA VAL A 54 11.95 22.01 14.80
C VAL A 54 12.91 21.07 15.56
N GLY A 55 13.83 20.38 14.86
CA GLY A 55 14.89 19.56 15.46
C GLY A 55 14.39 18.26 16.10
N VAL A 56 13.34 17.64 15.55
CA VAL A 56 12.76 16.38 16.06
C VAL A 56 12.77 15.23 15.04
N GLU A 57 13.67 15.27 14.09
CA GLU A 57 13.84 14.23 13.07
C GLU A 57 14.24 12.85 13.64
N ASP A 58 14.74 12.81 14.85
CA ASP A 58 15.00 11.59 15.61
C ASP A 58 13.73 10.83 15.99
N ARG A 59 12.57 11.48 15.97
CA ARG A 59 11.24 10.89 16.22
C ARG A 59 10.56 10.33 14.95
N VAL A 60 11.23 10.42 13.81
CA VAL A 60 10.68 9.99 12.51
C VAL A 60 11.03 8.54 12.22
N TYR A 61 10.01 7.77 11.91
CA TYR A 61 10.07 6.38 11.45
C TYR A 61 9.36 6.23 10.12
N THR A 62 9.85 5.35 9.27
CA THR A 62 9.13 4.93 8.05
C THR A 62 8.57 3.54 8.24
N ILE A 63 7.44 3.24 7.58
CA ILE A 63 6.83 1.92 7.67
C ILE A 63 6.31 1.46 6.31
N HIS A 64 6.59 0.18 5.99
CA HIS A 64 6.02 -0.54 4.87
C HIS A 64 5.18 -1.72 5.36
N ALA A 65 3.92 -1.82 4.89
CA ALA A 65 3.06 -2.97 5.15
C ALA A 65 3.04 -3.87 3.91
N SER A 66 3.89 -4.88 3.94
CA SER A 66 4.13 -5.79 2.81
C SER A 66 2.98 -6.78 2.61
N LEU A 67 2.57 -6.94 1.36
CA LEU A 67 1.68 -8.01 0.91
C LEU A 67 2.46 -9.19 0.30
N GLY A 68 3.79 -9.19 0.44
CA GLY A 68 4.65 -10.24 -0.07
C GLY A 68 4.54 -10.42 -1.59
N PRO A 69 4.46 -11.66 -2.09
CA PRO A 69 4.46 -11.95 -3.53
C PRO A 69 3.31 -11.33 -4.32
N LEU A 70 2.30 -10.74 -3.67
CA LEU A 70 1.20 -10.06 -4.36
C LEU A 70 1.57 -8.63 -4.79
N GLU A 71 2.63 -8.07 -4.25
CA GLU A 71 3.18 -6.78 -4.69
C GLU A 71 3.99 -6.94 -5.97
N TRP A 72 4.39 -5.82 -6.58
CA TRP A 72 5.28 -5.83 -7.73
C TRP A 72 6.66 -6.33 -7.29
N PRO A 73 7.17 -7.44 -7.87
CA PRO A 73 8.46 -8.00 -7.50
C PRO A 73 9.61 -7.16 -8.08
N ALA A 74 10.83 -7.46 -7.65
CA ALA A 74 12.01 -6.99 -8.38
C ALA A 74 12.11 -7.70 -9.73
N VAL A 75 12.66 -7.00 -10.71
CA VAL A 75 12.95 -7.56 -12.04
C VAL A 75 14.36 -7.20 -12.47
N THR A 76 14.96 -8.03 -13.30
CA THR A 76 16.24 -7.75 -13.93
C THR A 76 16.05 -7.70 -15.45
N VAL A 77 16.43 -6.59 -16.06
CA VAL A 77 16.33 -6.37 -17.51
C VAL A 77 17.69 -5.88 -17.99
N ASP A 78 18.25 -6.55 -18.99
CA ASP A 78 19.58 -6.22 -19.57
C ASP A 78 20.69 -6.08 -18.50
N GLY A 79 20.66 -6.94 -17.49
CA GLY A 79 21.61 -6.93 -16.38
C GLY A 79 21.39 -5.82 -15.34
N VAL A 80 20.41 -4.95 -15.52
CA VAL A 80 20.00 -3.91 -14.55
C VAL A 80 18.86 -4.43 -13.69
N ARG A 81 19.04 -4.35 -12.37
CA ARG A 81 18.02 -4.76 -11.40
C ARG A 81 17.15 -3.58 -10.99
N TYR A 82 15.85 -3.73 -11.14
CA TYR A 82 14.82 -2.81 -10.70
C TYR A 82 14.14 -3.35 -9.44
N PRO A 83 14.05 -2.58 -8.34
CA PRO A 83 13.58 -3.08 -7.06
C PRO A 83 12.10 -3.41 -7.07
N GLY A 84 11.71 -4.37 -6.23
CA GLY A 84 10.32 -4.62 -5.88
C GLY A 84 9.77 -3.59 -4.89
N SER A 85 8.47 -3.69 -4.58
CA SER A 85 7.78 -2.67 -3.77
C SER A 85 8.37 -2.51 -2.37
N SER A 86 8.68 -3.60 -1.68
CA SER A 86 9.28 -3.57 -0.33
C SER A 86 10.70 -2.96 -0.36
N GLU A 87 11.54 -3.44 -1.28
CA GLU A 87 12.91 -2.91 -1.45
C GLU A 87 12.89 -1.41 -1.79
N LEU A 88 11.96 -1.00 -2.65
CA LEU A 88 11.80 0.39 -3.04
C LEU A 88 11.34 1.27 -1.86
N ALA A 89 10.45 0.77 -1.00
CA ALA A 89 10.08 1.48 0.21
C ALA A 89 11.29 1.74 1.13
N ALA A 90 12.16 0.74 1.29
CA ALA A 90 13.41 0.89 2.05
C ALA A 90 14.41 1.83 1.36
N LEU A 91 14.48 1.84 0.02
CA LEU A 91 15.29 2.78 -0.75
C LEU A 91 14.80 4.22 -0.56
N HIS A 92 13.50 4.45 -0.63
CA HIS A 92 12.89 5.76 -0.37
C HIS A 92 13.19 6.25 1.05
N SER A 93 13.09 5.36 2.06
CA SER A 93 13.42 5.68 3.45
C SER A 93 14.87 6.19 3.58
N ARG A 94 15.83 5.47 2.97
CA ARG A 94 17.23 5.85 2.98
C ARG A 94 17.49 7.15 2.21
N ALA A 95 16.88 7.33 1.04
CA ALA A 95 17.02 8.55 0.25
C ALA A 95 16.49 9.78 1.00
N LEU A 96 15.47 9.64 1.82
CA LEU A 96 14.98 10.67 2.72
C LEU A 96 15.91 10.94 3.92
N GLY A 97 16.94 10.11 4.13
CA GLY A 97 17.88 10.23 5.23
C GLY A 97 17.37 9.63 6.54
N VAL A 98 16.33 8.81 6.49
CA VAL A 98 15.88 8.06 7.67
C VAL A 98 16.80 6.84 7.86
N PRO A 99 17.42 6.68 9.04
CA PRO A 99 18.32 5.56 9.31
C PRO A 99 17.63 4.20 9.15
N PRO A 100 18.36 3.16 8.67
CA PRO A 100 17.77 1.85 8.40
C PRO A 100 17.04 1.22 9.61
N GLU A 101 17.52 1.44 10.82
CA GLU A 101 16.92 0.94 12.06
C GLU A 101 15.57 1.62 12.40
N ARG A 102 15.24 2.72 11.72
CA ARG A 102 13.96 3.41 11.81
C ARG A 102 13.05 3.14 10.60
N HIS A 103 13.47 2.26 9.68
CA HIS A 103 12.58 1.71 8.66
C HIS A 103 11.98 0.39 9.15
N ILE A 104 10.68 0.32 9.24
CA ILE A 104 9.92 -0.83 9.76
C ILE A 104 9.21 -1.51 8.60
N GLU A 105 9.44 -2.79 8.39
CA GLU A 105 8.59 -3.61 7.54
C GLU A 105 7.69 -4.49 8.40
N VAL A 106 6.40 -4.49 8.09
CA VAL A 106 5.42 -5.38 8.72
C VAL A 106 4.75 -6.24 7.67
N ARG A 107 4.58 -7.52 7.99
CA ARG A 107 3.87 -8.49 7.15
C ARG A 107 2.95 -9.34 8.02
N ARG A 108 1.77 -9.68 7.51
CA ARG A 108 0.86 -10.55 8.24
C ARG A 108 1.45 -11.95 8.36
N THR A 109 1.37 -12.49 9.56
CA THR A 109 1.81 -13.85 9.88
C THR A 109 0.69 -14.60 10.57
N HIS A 110 0.74 -15.92 10.52
CA HIS A 110 -0.08 -16.81 11.33
C HIS A 110 0.81 -17.92 11.94
N GLU A 111 0.28 -18.59 12.92
CA GLU A 111 0.95 -19.73 13.51
C GLU A 111 0.61 -20.98 12.70
N LEU A 112 1.64 -21.70 12.26
CA LEU A 112 1.55 -22.98 11.59
C LEU A 112 2.54 -23.94 12.22
N GLN A 113 2.06 -25.02 12.82
CA GLN A 113 2.89 -26.04 13.50
C GLN A 113 3.87 -25.49 14.56
N GLY A 114 3.45 -24.41 15.26
CA GLY A 114 4.27 -23.76 16.29
C GLY A 114 5.24 -22.70 15.77
N GLU A 115 5.30 -22.49 14.46
CA GLU A 115 6.13 -21.46 13.83
C GLU A 115 5.28 -20.30 13.29
N ARG A 116 5.83 -19.10 13.36
CA ARG A 116 5.22 -17.93 12.72
C ARG A 116 5.66 -17.85 11.26
N VAL A 117 4.71 -18.09 10.35
CA VAL A 117 4.95 -18.04 8.91
C VAL A 117 4.13 -16.90 8.26
N PRO A 118 4.58 -16.38 7.11
CA PRO A 118 3.79 -15.42 6.36
C PRO A 118 2.37 -15.93 6.06
N TYR A 119 1.39 -15.04 6.15
CA TYR A 119 0.00 -15.33 5.82
C TYR A 119 -0.48 -14.37 4.74
N ASP A 120 -0.45 -14.84 3.52
CA ASP A 120 -0.72 -14.02 2.36
C ASP A 120 -2.22 -13.79 2.13
N LEU A 121 -2.55 -12.63 1.58
CA LEU A 121 -3.94 -12.25 1.30
C LEU A 121 -4.62 -13.23 0.35
N LEU A 122 -3.91 -13.78 -0.65
CA LEU A 122 -4.51 -14.73 -1.59
C LEU A 122 -4.83 -16.07 -0.92
N THR A 123 -3.99 -16.53 0.01
CA THR A 123 -4.28 -17.70 0.85
C THR A 123 -5.56 -17.47 1.69
N TYR A 124 -5.69 -16.29 2.31
CA TYR A 124 -6.90 -15.93 3.03
C TYR A 124 -8.14 -15.92 2.13
N ILE A 125 -8.04 -15.35 0.91
CA ILE A 125 -9.13 -15.35 -0.07
C ILE A 125 -9.50 -16.79 -0.45
N ALA A 126 -8.49 -17.63 -0.70
CA ALA A 126 -8.70 -19.05 -0.99
C ALA A 126 -9.38 -19.79 0.16
N GLU A 127 -9.00 -19.55 1.43
CA GLU A 127 -9.65 -20.14 2.60
C GLU A 127 -11.07 -19.61 2.80
N ARG A 128 -11.29 -18.33 2.61
CA ARG A 128 -12.59 -17.70 2.83
C ARG A 128 -13.59 -18.02 1.72
N GLY A 129 -13.12 -18.10 0.48
CA GLY A 129 -13.95 -18.33 -0.70
C GLY A 129 -14.64 -17.05 -1.21
N ASP A 130 -14.10 -15.87 -0.88
CA ASP A 130 -14.65 -14.58 -1.31
C ASP A 130 -13.55 -13.56 -1.56
N TRP A 131 -13.73 -12.71 -2.59
CA TRP A 131 -12.79 -11.67 -2.97
C TRP A 131 -13.05 -10.37 -2.20
N PRO A 132 -12.00 -9.55 -1.97
CA PRO A 132 -12.20 -8.18 -1.50
C PRO A 132 -13.07 -7.41 -2.49
N TRP A 133 -13.91 -6.53 -1.98
CA TRP A 133 -14.74 -5.63 -2.78
C TRP A 133 -14.87 -4.27 -2.10
N LYS A 134 -15.41 -3.27 -2.80
CA LYS A 134 -15.41 -1.87 -2.36
C LYS A 134 -15.94 -1.66 -0.91
N GLY A 135 -16.88 -2.48 -0.45
CA GLY A 135 -17.43 -2.42 0.90
C GLY A 135 -16.61 -3.17 1.96
N VAL A 136 -15.81 -4.18 1.55
CA VAL A 136 -15.03 -5.03 2.47
C VAL A 136 -13.63 -5.25 1.90
N LEU A 137 -12.67 -4.54 2.45
CA LEU A 137 -11.27 -4.55 2.01
C LEU A 137 -10.34 -5.07 3.12
N PRO A 138 -10.31 -6.39 3.38
CA PRO A 138 -9.42 -6.96 4.39
C PRO A 138 -7.95 -6.64 4.12
N CYS A 139 -7.55 -6.52 2.83
CA CYS A 139 -6.21 -6.06 2.47
C CYS A 139 -5.87 -4.69 3.06
N ARG A 140 -6.86 -3.80 3.23
CA ARG A 140 -6.66 -2.49 3.83
C ARG A 140 -6.69 -2.57 5.37
N SER A 141 -7.71 -3.20 5.96
CA SER A 141 -7.88 -3.26 7.40
C SER A 141 -6.83 -4.17 8.06
N ASP A 142 -6.72 -5.42 7.60
CA ASP A 142 -6.04 -6.47 8.34
C ASP A 142 -4.60 -6.70 7.87
N TRP A 143 -4.31 -6.43 6.57
CA TRP A 143 -2.96 -6.60 5.99
C TRP A 143 -2.15 -5.31 5.93
N LYS A 144 -2.77 -4.14 6.11
CA LYS A 144 -2.06 -2.84 6.14
C LYS A 144 -2.33 -2.10 7.43
N THR A 145 -3.49 -1.47 7.57
CA THR A 145 -3.78 -0.57 8.70
C THR A 145 -3.60 -1.27 10.06
N GLY A 146 -4.14 -2.47 10.24
CA GLY A 146 -4.02 -3.22 11.50
C GLY A 146 -2.57 -3.56 11.88
N LEU A 147 -1.74 -3.91 10.89
CA LEU A 147 -0.32 -4.20 11.12
C LEU A 147 0.47 -2.92 11.48
N ILE A 148 0.22 -1.83 10.75
CA ILE A 148 0.83 -0.53 11.03
C ILE A 148 0.47 -0.08 12.44
N TYR A 149 -0.82 -0.11 12.81
CA TYR A 149 -1.26 0.24 14.16
C TYR A 149 -0.72 -0.71 15.23
N GLY A 150 -0.50 -1.98 14.90
CA GLY A 150 0.14 -2.96 15.80
C GLY A 150 1.58 -2.58 16.13
N ALA A 151 2.40 -2.33 15.10
CA ALA A 151 3.78 -1.87 15.26
C ALA A 151 3.84 -0.53 16.02
N PHE A 152 3.03 0.41 15.61
CA PHE A 152 2.90 1.71 16.24
C PHE A 152 2.50 1.64 17.72
N SER A 153 1.58 0.75 18.09
CA SER A 153 1.15 0.59 19.49
C SER A 153 2.28 0.13 20.43
N ALA A 154 3.26 -0.63 19.92
CA ALA A 154 4.43 -1.01 20.71
C ALA A 154 5.32 0.20 20.99
N MET A 155 5.57 1.05 19.98
CA MET A 155 6.34 2.29 20.13
C MET A 155 5.67 3.27 21.08
N VAL A 156 4.35 3.44 20.94
CA VAL A 156 3.56 4.31 21.85
C VAL A 156 3.63 3.83 23.30
N ARG A 157 3.58 2.52 23.55
CA ARG A 157 3.71 1.99 24.92
C ARG A 157 5.06 2.32 25.55
N ALA A 158 6.14 2.17 24.80
CA ALA A 158 7.47 2.52 25.26
C ALA A 158 7.56 4.04 25.55
N ARG A 159 7.16 4.87 24.60
CA ARG A 159 7.25 6.32 24.71
C ARG A 159 6.36 6.90 25.81
N LYS A 160 5.15 6.35 26.01
CA LYS A 160 4.26 6.75 27.11
C LYS A 160 4.88 6.53 28.48
N LYS A 161 5.61 5.40 28.66
CA LYS A 161 6.30 5.11 29.91
C LYS A 161 7.36 6.16 30.24
N GLU A 162 8.03 6.67 29.21
CA GLU A 162 9.05 7.72 29.36
C GLU A 162 8.41 9.10 29.65
N LEU A 163 7.36 9.45 28.93
CA LEU A 163 6.76 10.77 28.98
C LEU A 163 5.77 10.99 30.14
N GLY A 164 5.15 9.93 30.65
CA GLY A 164 4.11 10.02 31.68
C GLY A 164 2.79 10.69 31.26
N ARG A 165 2.64 11.04 29.96
CA ARG A 165 1.45 11.65 29.35
C ARG A 165 1.00 10.88 28.10
N PRO A 166 -0.17 11.19 27.52
CA PRO A 166 -0.55 10.67 26.21
C PRO A 166 0.51 10.98 25.15
N VAL A 167 0.80 10.02 24.29
CA VAL A 167 1.78 10.16 23.20
C VAL A 167 1.10 10.78 21.99
N VAL A 168 1.62 11.89 21.49
CA VAL A 168 1.14 12.54 20.27
C VAL A 168 1.83 11.92 19.05
N CYS A 169 1.04 11.51 18.09
CA CYS A 169 1.51 10.74 16.94
C CYS A 169 1.00 11.32 15.63
N ALA A 170 1.88 11.46 14.65
CA ALA A 170 1.53 11.80 13.27
C ALA A 170 1.65 10.55 12.38
N ASN A 171 0.52 10.05 11.88
CA ASN A 171 0.45 8.98 10.88
C ASN A 171 0.38 9.62 9.49
N VAL A 172 1.51 9.71 8.80
CA VAL A 172 1.65 10.42 7.53
C VAL A 172 1.30 9.50 6.36
N LEU A 173 0.39 9.94 5.52
CA LEU A 173 -0.19 9.17 4.43
C LEU A 173 0.02 9.85 3.08
N GLY A 174 0.44 9.10 2.06
CA GLY A 174 0.50 9.56 0.66
C GLY A 174 -0.88 9.56 -0.01
N ILE A 175 -1.88 10.23 0.57
CA ILE A 175 -3.23 10.35 0.02
C ILE A 175 -3.38 11.71 -0.64
N ARG A 176 -3.89 11.73 -1.90
CA ARG A 176 -4.09 12.95 -2.67
C ARG A 176 -5.53 13.12 -3.12
N ALA A 177 -5.99 14.36 -3.16
CA ALA A 177 -7.32 14.75 -3.63
C ALA A 177 -7.56 14.38 -5.10
N ASP A 178 -6.49 14.44 -5.92
CA ASP A 178 -6.48 14.14 -7.35
C ASP A 178 -6.82 12.67 -7.69
N GLU A 179 -6.68 11.75 -6.74
CA GLU A 179 -6.84 10.31 -7.01
C GLU A 179 -8.31 9.86 -7.10
N SER A 180 -9.23 10.54 -6.43
CA SER A 180 -10.67 10.24 -6.51
C SER A 180 -11.53 11.28 -5.79
N PRO A 181 -12.85 11.39 -6.15
CA PRO A 181 -13.79 12.27 -5.47
C PRO A 181 -13.86 12.03 -3.94
N ASP A 182 -13.77 10.77 -3.50
CA ASP A 182 -13.82 10.44 -2.07
C ASP A 182 -12.56 10.90 -1.35
N ARG A 183 -11.39 10.80 -2.00
CA ARG A 183 -10.14 11.30 -1.43
C ARG A 183 -10.12 12.82 -1.40
N LYS A 184 -10.73 13.49 -2.37
CA LYS A 184 -10.87 14.95 -2.41
C LYS A 184 -11.68 15.48 -1.22
N LYS A 185 -12.70 14.75 -0.77
CA LYS A 185 -13.52 15.12 0.39
C LYS A 185 -12.82 14.89 1.74
N ARG A 186 -11.74 14.11 1.76
CA ARG A 186 -11.02 13.79 2.99
C ARG A 186 -10.19 15.00 3.44
N PRO A 187 -10.23 15.41 4.71
CA PRO A 187 -9.36 16.47 5.19
C PRO A 187 -7.89 16.01 5.12
N ALA A 188 -7.00 16.96 4.83
CA ALA A 188 -5.55 16.72 4.80
C ALA A 188 -5.00 16.33 6.19
N LEU A 189 -5.62 16.85 7.26
CA LEU A 189 -5.32 16.53 8.66
C LEU A 189 -6.61 16.17 9.38
N ARG A 190 -6.57 15.14 10.22
CA ARG A 190 -7.66 14.78 11.13
C ARG A 190 -7.15 14.00 12.34
N THR A 191 -7.74 14.22 13.49
CA THR A 191 -7.53 13.38 14.67
C THR A 191 -8.41 12.13 14.56
N THR A 192 -7.80 10.96 14.64
CA THR A 192 -8.50 9.66 14.54
C THR A 192 -8.57 8.93 15.87
N THR A 193 -7.72 9.30 16.81
CA THR A 193 -7.72 8.75 18.17
C THR A 193 -7.35 9.88 19.12
N ASP A 194 -8.12 10.02 20.19
CA ASP A 194 -7.80 10.92 21.29
C ASP A 194 -8.27 10.25 22.60
N ASN A 195 -7.30 9.79 23.39
CA ASN A 195 -7.56 9.13 24.65
C ASN A 195 -6.39 9.29 25.63
N THR A 196 -6.55 8.79 26.84
CA THR A 196 -5.54 8.87 27.91
C THR A 196 -4.23 8.16 27.58
N PHE A 197 -4.17 7.42 26.48
CA PHE A 197 -2.99 6.67 26.08
C PHE A 197 -2.24 7.36 24.94
N ARG A 198 -2.96 7.84 23.92
CA ARG A 198 -2.39 8.49 22.74
C ARG A 198 -3.36 9.44 22.05
N VAL A 199 -2.80 10.41 21.34
CA VAL A 199 -3.48 11.22 20.33
C VAL A 199 -2.87 10.85 18.97
N VAL A 200 -3.70 10.49 17.97
CA VAL A 200 -3.21 10.15 16.64
C VAL A 200 -3.82 11.09 15.61
N HIS A 201 -2.96 11.82 14.95
CA HIS A 201 -3.30 12.62 13.78
C HIS A 201 -2.97 11.85 12.50
N GLU A 202 -3.94 11.64 11.64
CA GLU A 202 -3.69 11.24 10.24
C GLU A 202 -3.42 12.49 9.43
N TRP A 203 -2.26 12.56 8.83
CA TRP A 203 -1.79 13.68 8.05
C TRP A 203 -1.44 13.28 6.62
N SER A 204 -2.00 13.98 5.64
CA SER A 204 -1.74 13.82 4.21
C SER A 204 -1.13 15.12 3.66
N PRO A 205 0.15 15.40 3.89
CA PRO A 205 0.76 16.70 3.53
C PRO A 205 0.80 16.95 2.03
N ALA A 206 0.78 15.91 1.20
CA ALA A 206 0.69 16.02 -0.25
C ALA A 206 -0.75 15.99 -0.78
N HIS A 207 -1.76 16.28 0.06
CA HIS A 207 -3.17 16.11 -0.31
C HIS A 207 -3.59 16.92 -1.54
N GLN A 208 -3.10 18.15 -1.69
CA GLN A 208 -3.44 19.04 -2.82
C GLN A 208 -2.52 18.86 -4.03
N VAL A 209 -1.45 18.07 -3.91
CA VAL A 209 -0.48 17.85 -4.98
C VAL A 209 -1.08 16.98 -6.08
N THR A 210 -0.96 17.41 -7.34
CA THR A 210 -1.46 16.67 -8.50
C THR A 210 -0.57 15.46 -8.83
N THR A 211 -1.10 14.55 -9.66
CA THR A 211 -0.32 13.40 -10.14
C THR A 211 0.91 13.84 -10.93
N GLN A 212 0.81 14.89 -11.72
CA GLN A 212 1.93 15.39 -12.52
C GLN A 212 3.01 15.97 -11.61
N GLU A 213 2.64 16.83 -10.67
CA GLU A 213 3.60 17.42 -9.72
C GLU A 213 4.35 16.36 -8.90
N VAL A 214 3.68 15.24 -8.53
CA VAL A 214 4.39 14.13 -7.86
C VAL A 214 5.41 13.47 -8.78
N LYS A 215 5.08 13.26 -10.05
CA LYS A 215 6.00 12.68 -11.04
C LYS A 215 7.19 13.59 -11.26
N ASP A 216 6.94 14.86 -11.56
CA ASP A 216 7.97 15.88 -11.81
C ASP A 216 8.90 15.98 -10.60
N TRP A 217 8.35 16.03 -9.39
CA TRP A 217 9.13 16.04 -8.16
C TRP A 217 9.98 14.76 -8.02
N THR A 218 9.42 13.59 -8.32
CA THR A 218 10.14 12.31 -8.22
C THR A 218 11.35 12.31 -9.17
N ASP A 219 11.13 12.77 -10.41
CA ASP A 219 12.17 12.83 -11.44
C ASP A 219 13.23 13.89 -11.11
N GLU A 220 12.83 15.07 -10.63
CA GLU A 220 13.73 16.14 -10.19
C GLU A 220 14.62 15.71 -9.02
N GLN A 221 14.09 14.89 -8.11
CA GLN A 221 14.84 14.34 -7.00
C GLN A 221 15.76 13.18 -7.39
N GLY A 222 15.65 12.67 -8.59
CA GLY A 222 16.33 11.45 -9.02
C GLY A 222 15.93 10.24 -8.17
N LEU A 223 14.75 10.25 -7.58
CA LEU A 223 14.25 9.13 -6.79
C LEU A 223 13.83 7.99 -7.72
N PRO A 224 14.25 6.75 -7.45
CA PRO A 224 13.73 5.62 -8.19
C PRO A 224 12.23 5.49 -7.94
N HIS A 225 11.44 5.38 -9.01
CA HIS A 225 10.04 5.03 -8.90
C HIS A 225 9.81 3.55 -9.26
N GLN A 226 8.64 3.02 -8.90
CA GLN A 226 8.32 1.62 -9.17
C GLN A 226 8.26 1.37 -10.68
N TRP A 227 9.03 0.40 -11.16
CA TRP A 227 9.12 0.06 -12.57
C TRP A 227 7.77 -0.23 -13.24
N CYS A 228 6.75 -0.62 -12.46
CA CYS A 228 5.43 -0.87 -13.00
C CYS A 228 4.75 0.38 -13.59
N TYR A 229 5.19 1.58 -13.23
CA TYR A 229 4.68 2.83 -13.79
C TYR A 229 5.18 3.09 -15.22
N ASP A 230 6.25 2.46 -15.63
CA ASP A 230 6.84 2.65 -16.95
C ASP A 230 6.29 1.67 -17.99
N SER A 231 6.44 2.03 -19.27
CA SER A 231 6.15 1.13 -20.38
C SER A 231 7.00 -0.15 -20.29
N HIS A 232 8.28 0.01 -19.91
CA HIS A 232 9.20 -1.07 -19.53
C HIS A 232 10.13 -0.58 -18.42
N PRO A 233 10.74 -1.47 -17.61
CA PRO A 233 11.62 -1.06 -16.53
C PRO A 233 12.76 -0.16 -17.03
N GLY A 234 12.93 1.01 -16.41
CA GLY A 234 13.95 1.99 -16.75
C GLY A 234 13.61 2.94 -17.89
N ALA A 235 12.42 2.88 -18.46
CA ALA A 235 12.00 3.85 -19.49
C ALA A 235 11.83 5.26 -18.93
N GLY A 236 11.43 5.40 -17.67
CA GLY A 236 11.18 6.71 -17.04
C GLY A 236 10.04 7.49 -17.70
N ASP A 237 9.14 6.81 -18.43
CA ASP A 237 8.14 7.44 -19.28
C ASP A 237 6.74 7.51 -18.66
N TRP A 238 6.55 6.89 -17.50
CA TRP A 238 5.29 6.83 -16.75
C TRP A 238 4.09 6.31 -17.57
N LYS A 239 4.33 5.46 -18.59
CA LYS A 239 3.28 4.92 -19.49
C LYS A 239 2.78 3.53 -19.11
N GLY A 240 3.26 2.98 -18.03
CA GLY A 240 2.83 1.69 -17.47
C GLY A 240 1.52 1.75 -16.72
N SER A 241 1.50 1.17 -15.52
CA SER A 241 0.34 1.20 -14.61
C SER A 241 0.06 2.59 -14.09
N SER A 242 -1.20 2.97 -13.97
CA SER A 242 -1.57 4.26 -13.39
C SER A 242 -1.41 4.29 -11.87
N ARG A 243 -1.41 3.11 -11.23
CA ARG A 243 -1.34 2.94 -9.77
C ARG A 243 -0.40 1.79 -9.41
N CYS A 244 0.42 2.02 -8.40
CA CYS A 244 1.19 0.96 -7.73
C CYS A 244 0.44 0.53 -6.45
N SER A 245 0.00 -0.72 -6.45
CA SER A 245 -0.64 -1.42 -5.34
C SER A 245 -0.23 -2.89 -5.39
N CYS A 246 -1.01 -3.84 -4.86
CA CYS A 246 -0.84 -5.22 -5.29
C CYS A 246 -1.04 -5.32 -6.81
N SER A 247 -0.25 -6.16 -7.48
CA SER A 247 -0.20 -6.22 -8.96
C SER A 247 -1.59 -6.46 -9.57
N LEU A 248 -2.34 -7.44 -9.02
CA LEU A 248 -3.71 -7.76 -9.42
C LEU A 248 -4.68 -7.25 -8.35
N CYS A 249 -4.88 -5.92 -8.31
CA CYS A 249 -5.78 -5.29 -7.36
C CYS A 249 -7.23 -5.29 -7.86
N VAL A 250 -8.17 -5.77 -7.05
CA VAL A 250 -9.62 -5.76 -7.38
C VAL A 250 -10.19 -4.36 -7.66
N LEU A 251 -9.49 -3.31 -7.20
CA LEU A 251 -9.86 -1.90 -7.39
C LEU A 251 -9.10 -1.22 -8.54
N ALA A 252 -8.24 -1.95 -9.26
CA ALA A 252 -7.53 -1.40 -10.41
C ALA A 252 -8.48 -1.23 -11.62
N ASN A 253 -8.16 -0.27 -12.48
CA ASN A 253 -8.87 -0.12 -13.73
C ASN A 253 -8.55 -1.28 -14.70
N ARG A 254 -9.37 -1.44 -15.74
CA ARG A 254 -9.22 -2.55 -16.67
C ARG A 254 -7.87 -2.55 -17.40
N ARG A 255 -7.35 -1.39 -17.81
CA ARG A 255 -6.06 -1.30 -18.50
C ARG A 255 -4.92 -1.77 -17.61
N ASP A 256 -4.89 -1.32 -16.34
CA ASP A 256 -3.88 -1.73 -15.37
C ASP A 256 -3.96 -3.24 -15.06
N LEU A 257 -5.18 -3.81 -14.99
CA LEU A 257 -5.37 -5.25 -14.81
C LEU A 257 -4.86 -6.06 -16.01
N LEU A 258 -5.17 -5.64 -17.24
CA LEU A 258 -4.65 -6.31 -18.44
C LEU A 258 -3.13 -6.26 -18.52
N LEU A 259 -2.54 -5.10 -18.18
CA LEU A 259 -1.09 -4.94 -18.11
C LEU A 259 -0.49 -5.85 -17.03
N ALA A 260 -1.09 -5.90 -15.84
CA ALA A 260 -0.63 -6.74 -14.74
C ALA A 260 -0.72 -8.23 -15.06
N VAL A 261 -1.79 -8.68 -15.68
CA VAL A 261 -1.94 -10.08 -16.16
C VAL A 261 -0.81 -10.44 -17.14
N ARG A 262 -0.49 -9.54 -18.08
CA ARG A 262 0.59 -9.78 -19.05
C ARG A 262 1.98 -9.75 -18.43
N ARG A 263 2.18 -8.92 -17.42
CA ARG A 263 3.44 -8.80 -16.67
C ARG A 263 3.65 -9.94 -15.68
N ARG A 264 2.56 -10.48 -15.12
CA ARG A 264 2.58 -11.51 -14.08
C ARG A 264 1.66 -12.68 -14.39
N PRO A 265 1.93 -13.43 -15.46
CA PRO A 265 1.03 -14.49 -15.92
C PRO A 265 0.87 -15.62 -14.89
N ARG A 266 1.95 -16.05 -14.21
CA ARG A 266 1.88 -17.11 -13.20
C ARG A 266 1.00 -16.71 -12.01
N LEU A 267 1.11 -15.46 -11.55
CA LEU A 267 0.24 -14.94 -10.50
C LEU A 267 -1.22 -14.85 -10.98
N ALA A 268 -1.46 -14.42 -12.21
CA ALA A 268 -2.81 -14.34 -12.79
C ALA A 268 -3.46 -15.73 -12.87
N GLU A 269 -2.74 -16.76 -13.29
CA GLU A 269 -3.22 -18.14 -13.30
C GLU A 269 -3.55 -18.66 -11.90
N LEU A 270 -2.75 -18.30 -10.89
CA LEU A 270 -3.04 -18.65 -9.51
C LEU A 270 -4.34 -17.98 -9.00
N TYR A 271 -4.59 -16.73 -9.40
CA TYR A 271 -5.86 -16.04 -9.13
C TYR A 271 -7.03 -16.72 -9.85
N ALA A 272 -6.87 -17.10 -11.12
CA ALA A 272 -7.88 -17.82 -11.89
C ALA A 272 -8.18 -19.21 -11.29
N LEU A 273 -7.18 -19.89 -10.74
CA LEU A 273 -7.38 -21.14 -10.01
C LEU A 273 -8.27 -20.93 -8.77
N VAL A 274 -7.99 -19.90 -7.96
CA VAL A 274 -8.81 -19.57 -6.78
C VAL A 274 -10.25 -19.25 -7.21
N GLU A 275 -10.43 -18.43 -8.24
CA GLU A 275 -11.74 -18.06 -8.78
C GLU A 275 -12.53 -19.30 -9.24
N ARG A 276 -11.91 -20.16 -10.02
CA ARG A 276 -12.53 -21.37 -10.57
C ARG A 276 -12.95 -22.35 -9.46
N VAL A 277 -12.08 -22.62 -8.49
CA VAL A 277 -12.36 -23.57 -7.42
C VAL A 277 -13.39 -23.04 -6.43
N ARG A 278 -13.41 -21.74 -6.18
CA ARG A 278 -14.36 -21.11 -5.25
C ARG A 278 -15.67 -20.71 -5.91
N GLY A 279 -15.73 -20.64 -7.24
CA GLY A 279 -16.93 -20.28 -8.00
C GLY A 279 -17.35 -18.81 -7.82
N VAL A 280 -16.43 -17.94 -7.39
CA VAL A 280 -16.70 -16.53 -7.14
C VAL A 280 -15.77 -15.68 -8.01
N PRO A 281 -16.29 -14.79 -8.88
CA PRO A 281 -15.45 -14.01 -9.79
C PRO A 281 -14.55 -13.04 -9.03
N PHE A 282 -13.34 -12.84 -9.56
CA PHE A 282 -12.33 -11.90 -9.04
C PHE A 282 -12.91 -10.50 -8.80
N ASN A 283 -13.71 -10.04 -9.72
CA ASN A 283 -14.42 -8.77 -9.64
C ASN A 283 -15.86 -8.97 -10.14
N PRO A 284 -16.88 -8.28 -9.61
CA PRO A 284 -18.28 -8.41 -10.08
C PRO A 284 -18.46 -8.28 -11.59
N ASN A 285 -17.62 -7.45 -12.22
CA ASN A 285 -17.76 -7.07 -13.64
C ASN A 285 -16.80 -7.83 -14.57
N THR A 286 -15.85 -8.59 -14.04
CA THR A 286 -14.90 -9.35 -14.85
C THR A 286 -14.26 -10.47 -14.04
N SER A 287 -14.12 -11.64 -14.66
CA SER A 287 -13.36 -12.74 -14.07
C SER A 287 -11.87 -12.64 -14.38
N MET A 288 -11.04 -13.33 -13.63
CA MET A 288 -9.62 -13.43 -13.94
C MET A 288 -9.38 -14.20 -15.24
N ALA A 289 -10.17 -15.26 -15.48
CA ALA A 289 -10.12 -16.00 -16.74
C ALA A 289 -10.42 -15.10 -17.96
N GLU A 290 -11.42 -14.22 -17.85
CA GLU A 290 -11.72 -13.23 -18.90
C GLU A 290 -10.59 -12.22 -19.10
N LEU A 291 -9.93 -11.78 -18.01
CA LEU A 291 -8.78 -10.88 -18.09
C LEU A 291 -7.60 -11.54 -18.80
N ILE A 292 -7.31 -12.81 -18.50
CA ILE A 292 -6.24 -13.59 -19.14
C ILE A 292 -6.54 -13.74 -20.64
N GLU A 293 -7.76 -14.13 -21.01
CA GLU A 293 -8.17 -14.24 -22.41
C GLU A 293 -8.04 -12.91 -23.16
N ARG A 294 -8.50 -11.82 -22.57
CA ARG A 294 -8.39 -10.48 -23.17
C ARG A 294 -6.95 -9.99 -23.27
N ALA A 295 -6.11 -10.31 -22.28
CA ALA A 295 -4.69 -9.97 -22.29
C ALA A 295 -3.90 -10.67 -23.41
N ALA A 296 -4.38 -11.82 -23.89
CA ALA A 296 -3.80 -12.54 -25.01
C ALA A 296 -4.23 -12.01 -26.39
N ARG A 297 -5.24 -11.13 -26.46
CA ARG A 297 -5.77 -10.63 -27.74
C ARG A 297 -4.90 -9.50 -28.32
N PRO A 298 -4.90 -9.31 -29.66
CA PRO A 298 -4.30 -8.13 -30.27
C PRO A 298 -4.86 -6.83 -29.69
N GLY A 299 -3.99 -5.83 -29.49
CA GLY A 299 -4.36 -4.54 -28.91
C GLY A 299 -4.34 -4.49 -27.36
N ALA A 300 -4.02 -5.60 -26.68
CA ALA A 300 -3.73 -5.57 -25.26
C ALA A 300 -2.45 -4.73 -24.99
N PRO A 301 -2.33 -4.08 -23.81
CA PRO A 301 -1.15 -3.27 -23.47
C PRO A 301 0.14 -4.08 -23.56
N ASP A 302 1.19 -3.51 -24.15
CA ASP A 302 2.51 -4.15 -24.16
C ASP A 302 3.02 -4.32 -22.71
N PRO A 303 3.44 -5.52 -22.29
CA PRO A 303 3.96 -5.74 -20.95
C PRO A 303 5.32 -5.07 -20.71
N GLY A 304 6.12 -4.85 -21.74
CA GLY A 304 7.51 -4.37 -21.65
C GLY A 304 8.44 -5.35 -20.93
N VAL A 305 7.94 -6.03 -19.90
CA VAL A 305 8.62 -7.10 -19.16
C VAL A 305 7.59 -8.09 -18.63
N VAL A 306 7.96 -9.36 -18.61
CA VAL A 306 7.17 -10.44 -17.99
C VAL A 306 7.98 -10.99 -16.82
N THR A 307 7.37 -11.05 -15.64
CA THR A 307 7.99 -11.65 -14.47
C THR A 307 7.78 -13.17 -14.49
N GLU A 308 8.77 -13.92 -14.06
CA GLU A 308 8.65 -15.37 -13.95
C GLU A 308 7.91 -15.79 -12.68
N ASP A 309 7.82 -14.87 -11.69
CA ASP A 309 7.22 -15.13 -10.38
C ASP A 309 7.81 -16.39 -9.75
N GLU A 310 9.15 -16.46 -9.71
CA GLU A 310 9.92 -17.59 -9.17
C GLU A 310 10.47 -17.31 -7.79
N GLY A 311 10.91 -18.41 -7.16
CA GLY A 311 11.61 -18.37 -5.89
C GLY A 311 10.75 -18.78 -4.69
N PRO A 312 11.42 -18.99 -3.54
CA PRO A 312 10.83 -19.67 -2.38
C PRO A 312 9.59 -18.96 -1.82
N GLU A 313 9.51 -17.64 -1.92
CA GLU A 313 8.33 -16.90 -1.43
C GLU A 313 7.10 -17.14 -2.31
N PHE A 314 7.28 -17.14 -3.64
CA PHE A 314 6.16 -17.40 -4.56
C PHE A 314 5.72 -18.86 -4.49
N ASP A 315 6.65 -19.78 -4.41
CA ASP A 315 6.37 -21.21 -4.25
C ASP A 315 5.63 -21.50 -2.93
N ALA A 316 6.01 -20.82 -1.85
CA ALA A 316 5.30 -20.90 -0.58
C ALA A 316 3.86 -20.38 -0.67
N LEU A 317 3.64 -19.25 -1.35
CA LEU A 317 2.30 -18.71 -1.64
C LEU A 317 1.47 -19.72 -2.43
N GLU A 318 2.01 -20.26 -3.52
CA GLU A 318 1.31 -21.22 -4.37
C GLU A 318 0.91 -22.48 -3.60
N ASN A 319 1.84 -23.05 -2.83
CA ASN A 319 1.58 -24.20 -1.98
C ASN A 319 0.50 -23.93 -0.93
N ALA A 320 0.56 -22.77 -0.27
CA ALA A 320 -0.43 -22.36 0.73
C ALA A 320 -1.83 -22.19 0.12
N VAL A 321 -1.92 -21.55 -1.05
CA VAL A 321 -3.18 -21.39 -1.80
C VAL A 321 -3.75 -22.76 -2.20
N GLN A 322 -2.94 -23.65 -2.77
CA GLN A 322 -3.37 -24.99 -3.17
C GLN A 322 -3.85 -25.80 -1.96
N ALA A 323 -3.14 -25.73 -0.83
CA ALA A 323 -3.54 -26.38 0.41
C ALA A 323 -4.87 -25.83 0.96
N ALA A 324 -5.07 -24.51 0.87
CA ALA A 324 -6.33 -23.86 1.24
C ALA A 324 -7.50 -24.33 0.35
N LEU A 325 -7.27 -24.43 -0.96
CA LEU A 325 -8.31 -24.84 -1.92
C LEU A 325 -8.78 -26.29 -1.77
N LYS A 326 -7.96 -27.17 -1.20
CA LYS A 326 -8.34 -28.57 -0.87
C LYS A 326 -9.36 -28.64 0.27
N LYS A 327 -9.53 -27.57 1.05
CA LYS A 327 -10.49 -27.50 2.16
C LYS A 327 -11.75 -26.77 1.70
N PRO A 328 -12.95 -27.09 2.28
CA PRO A 328 -14.14 -26.31 2.02
C PRO A 328 -13.93 -24.84 2.43
N ALA A 329 -14.54 -23.94 1.69
CA ALA A 329 -14.48 -22.52 2.03
C ALA A 329 -15.09 -22.27 3.42
N LYS A 330 -14.43 -21.45 4.22
CA LYS A 330 -15.03 -20.94 5.46
C LYS A 330 -16.21 -20.06 5.04
N ARG A 331 -17.43 -20.41 5.40
CA ARG A 331 -18.63 -19.63 5.04
C ARG A 331 -18.41 -18.17 5.37
N ALA A 332 -18.48 -17.31 4.35
CA ALA A 332 -18.45 -15.88 4.56
C ALA A 332 -19.65 -15.49 5.44
N ARG A 333 -19.44 -14.75 6.51
CA ARG A 333 -20.56 -14.17 7.31
C ARG A 333 -21.32 -13.10 6.50
N TYR A 334 -20.82 -12.74 5.33
CA TYR A 334 -21.36 -11.68 4.49
C TYR A 334 -21.82 -12.27 3.15
N VAL A 335 -23.09 -12.13 2.87
CA VAL A 335 -23.66 -12.45 1.55
C VAL A 335 -23.38 -11.26 0.64
N ARG A 336 -22.64 -11.50 -0.44
CA ARG A 336 -22.36 -10.47 -1.46
C ARG A 336 -23.69 -9.97 -2.04
N PRO A 337 -23.94 -8.64 -2.09
CA PRO A 337 -25.11 -8.13 -2.79
C PRO A 337 -25.09 -8.55 -4.26
N VAL A 338 -26.21 -9.08 -4.75
CA VAL A 338 -26.37 -9.42 -6.16
C VAL A 338 -26.27 -8.12 -6.99
N PRO A 339 -25.46 -8.04 -8.05
CA PRO A 339 -25.45 -6.86 -8.90
C PRO A 339 -26.83 -6.67 -9.54
N GLY A 340 -27.47 -5.54 -9.30
CA GLY A 340 -28.79 -5.23 -9.88
C GLY A 340 -29.81 -4.63 -8.93
N ALA A 341 -29.64 -4.75 -7.62
CA ALA A 341 -30.44 -4.01 -6.66
C ALA A 341 -29.67 -2.74 -6.25
N ASP A 342 -30.01 -1.60 -6.83
CA ASP A 342 -29.67 -0.24 -6.39
C ASP A 342 -28.18 0.19 -6.41
N ALA A 343 -27.43 -0.18 -7.42
CA ALA A 343 -26.12 0.41 -7.65
C ALA A 343 -26.21 1.59 -8.64
N LEU A 344 -26.41 2.78 -8.14
CA LEU A 344 -26.12 4.00 -8.89
C LEU A 344 -24.61 4.06 -9.18
N PRO A 345 -24.18 4.33 -10.44
CA PRO A 345 -22.79 4.47 -10.77
C PRO A 345 -22.27 5.80 -10.18
N GLY A 346 -21.37 5.71 -9.20
CA GLY A 346 -20.56 6.87 -8.81
C GLY A 346 -20.50 7.29 -7.35
N SER A 347 -21.15 6.63 -6.39
CA SER A 347 -20.98 7.00 -4.99
C SER A 347 -20.06 6.03 -4.24
N CYS A 348 -18.94 6.52 -3.77
CA CYS A 348 -18.12 5.86 -2.75
C CYS A 348 -18.62 6.20 -1.35
N ASP A 349 -19.92 6.07 -1.10
CA ASP A 349 -20.48 6.22 0.21
C ASP A 349 -20.22 4.95 1.02
N GLY A 350 -19.41 5.03 2.06
CA GLY A 350 -19.22 3.93 2.99
C GLY A 350 -17.80 3.68 3.49
N CYS A 351 -16.94 4.69 3.53
CA CYS A 351 -15.83 4.69 4.48
C CYS A 351 -16.27 5.33 5.80
N ALA A 352 -17.43 4.94 6.31
CA ALA A 352 -17.80 5.21 7.68
C ALA A 352 -17.00 4.27 8.59
N SER A 353 -16.26 4.87 9.49
CA SER A 353 -15.62 4.29 10.65
C SER A 353 -16.56 3.30 11.37
N ALA A 354 -16.25 2.00 11.29
CA ALA A 354 -16.66 1.11 12.37
C ALA A 354 -15.69 1.36 13.53
N GLY A 355 -16.05 2.26 14.41
CA GLY A 355 -15.51 2.31 15.75
C GLY A 355 -15.91 1.04 16.49
N PRO A 356 -15.06 0.51 17.38
CA PRO A 356 -15.47 -0.52 18.31
C PRO A 356 -16.24 0.16 19.43
N ASP A 357 -17.55 0.09 19.39
CA ASP A 357 -18.40 0.27 20.57
C ASP A 357 -19.79 -0.26 20.25
N GLN A 358 -20.08 -1.41 20.79
CA GLN A 358 -21.22 -1.59 21.67
C GLN A 358 -21.27 -3.01 22.20
N GLU A 359 -21.14 -3.02 23.50
CA GLU A 359 -21.40 -4.07 24.44
C GLU A 359 -22.80 -4.68 24.34
N ALA A 360 -22.89 -5.97 24.57
CA ALA A 360 -23.72 -6.58 25.62
C ALA A 360 -23.30 -8.06 25.76
#